data_100f07aa9761b2b20c19046ec0256233
#
_entry.id   100f07aa9761b2b20c19046ec0256233
#
_cell.length_a   1.000
_cell.length_b   1.000
_cell.length_c   1.000
_cell.angle_alpha   90.00
_cell.angle_beta   90.00
_cell.angle_gamma   90.00
#
_symmetry.space_group_name_H-M   'P 1'
#
loop_
_entity.id
_entity.type
_entity.pdbx_description
1 polymer ?
#
loop_
_entity_poly.entity_id
_entity_poly.type
_entity_poly.pdbx_seq_one_letter_code
_entity_poly.pdbx_strand_id
1 'polypeptide(L)'
;MQEYNKRHKYGVLSGRNLDDMISNTRALDGQDDKHSPADFALWKKASPEHIMRWPSPWSDGFPGWHLECSAMSAKYLGEEFDIHGGGMDLMFPHHECELAQNTASRGRGGVKYWMHNNMITINGQKMGKSLGNFITLDELFTGNNVVLEQAYSPMTIRF
;
A
#
# COMPACT_ATOMS: atom_id res chain seq x y z
N MET A 1 3.47 11.46 12.68
CA MET A 1 4.01 12.00 11.39
C MET A 1 4.62 13.38 11.53
N GLN A 2 4.07 14.27 12.33
CA GLN A 2 4.65 15.62 12.54
C GLN A 2 6.10 15.55 13.08
N GLU A 3 6.38 14.70 14.07
CA GLU A 3 7.74 14.52 14.60
C GLU A 3 8.71 13.90 13.57
N TYR A 4 8.22 12.95 12.79
CA TYR A 4 8.98 12.38 11.67
C TYR A 4 9.37 13.47 10.67
N ASN A 5 8.41 14.31 10.28
CA ASN A 5 8.62 15.33 9.26
C ASN A 5 9.55 16.50 9.67
N LYS A 6 9.85 16.64 11.00
CA LYS A 6 10.88 17.58 11.49
C LYS A 6 12.31 17.11 11.14
N ARG A 7 12.53 15.81 10.98
CA ARG A 7 13.84 15.21 10.75
C ARG A 7 13.99 14.62 9.35
N HIS A 8 12.87 14.18 8.78
CA HIS A 8 12.78 13.49 7.50
C HIS A 8 11.61 14.06 6.71
N LYS A 9 11.69 14.05 5.41
CA LYS A 9 10.59 14.49 4.56
C LYS A 9 9.64 13.30 4.33
N TYR A 10 8.39 13.39 4.79
CA TYR A 10 7.34 12.45 4.41
C TYR A 10 6.78 12.82 3.03
N GLY A 11 6.47 11.83 2.19
CA GLY A 11 6.01 12.04 0.83
C GLY A 11 7.12 12.08 -0.22
N VAL A 12 8.33 11.61 0.13
CA VAL A 12 9.48 11.58 -0.80
C VAL A 12 9.22 10.65 -1.98
N LEU A 13 8.62 9.49 -1.71
CA LEU A 13 8.34 8.49 -2.73
C LEU A 13 7.20 8.90 -3.66
N SER A 14 6.13 9.42 -3.07
CA SER A 14 4.90 9.79 -3.79
C SER A 14 4.91 11.19 -4.37
N GLY A 15 5.90 12.02 -4.02
CA GLY A 15 5.95 13.44 -4.39
C GLY A 15 4.90 14.31 -3.68
N ARG A 16 4.17 13.76 -2.70
CA ARG A 16 3.12 14.48 -1.96
C ARG A 16 3.70 15.23 -0.78
N ASN A 17 3.10 16.35 -0.45
CA ASN A 17 3.39 17.05 0.80
C ASN A 17 2.37 16.70 1.90
N LEU A 18 2.72 16.95 3.15
CA LEU A 18 1.88 16.58 4.30
C LEU A 18 0.55 17.34 4.33
N ASP A 19 0.54 18.60 3.89
CA ASP A 19 -0.66 19.45 3.91
C ASP A 19 -1.70 18.98 2.89
N ASP A 20 -1.26 18.58 1.70
CA ASP A 20 -2.14 17.99 0.67
C ASP A 20 -2.78 16.68 1.15
N MET A 21 -2.08 15.92 1.99
CA MET A 21 -2.59 14.66 2.53
C MET A 21 -3.64 14.88 3.61
N ILE A 22 -3.47 15.87 4.45
CA ILE A 22 -4.42 16.21 5.51
C ILE A 22 -5.77 16.64 4.91
N SER A 23 -5.73 17.42 3.82
CA SER A 23 -6.95 17.91 3.15
C SER A 23 -7.80 16.81 2.48
N ASN A 24 -7.21 15.66 2.18
CA ASN A 24 -7.85 14.55 1.44
C ASN A 24 -8.13 13.31 2.31
N THR A 25 -8.09 13.44 3.63
CA THR A 25 -8.28 12.29 4.54
C THR A 25 -9.74 11.83 4.55
N ARG A 26 -10.00 10.57 4.21
CA ARG A 26 -11.32 9.95 4.40
C ARG A 26 -11.59 9.73 5.89
N ALA A 27 -12.85 9.81 6.28
CA ALA A 27 -13.26 9.34 7.61
C ALA A 27 -12.99 7.83 7.71
N LEU A 28 -12.07 7.44 8.58
CA LEU A 28 -11.70 6.06 8.86
C LEU A 28 -11.89 5.81 10.36
N ASP A 29 -12.18 4.57 10.72
CA ASP A 29 -12.25 4.15 12.12
C ASP A 29 -10.92 4.43 12.84
N GLY A 30 -10.99 4.98 14.07
CA GLY A 30 -9.83 5.34 14.88
C GLY A 30 -9.15 6.65 14.50
N GLN A 31 -9.81 7.53 13.75
CA GLN A 31 -9.28 8.87 13.47
C GLN A 31 -9.12 9.72 14.74
N ASP A 32 -10.00 9.55 15.71
CA ASP A 32 -10.00 10.29 16.98
C ASP A 32 -8.82 9.89 17.89
N ASP A 33 -8.23 8.71 17.66
CA ASP A 33 -7.05 8.24 18.40
C ASP A 33 -5.73 8.83 17.88
N LYS A 34 -5.75 9.56 16.77
CA LYS A 34 -4.57 10.12 16.13
C LYS A 34 -4.21 11.48 16.70
N HIS A 35 -2.93 11.73 16.97
CA HIS A 35 -2.41 13.06 17.30
C HIS A 35 -2.41 14.01 16.09
N SER A 36 -2.30 13.46 14.88
CA SER A 36 -2.34 14.20 13.62
C SER A 36 -3.12 13.40 12.58
N PRO A 37 -3.92 14.05 11.70
CA PRO A 37 -4.63 13.38 10.61
C PRO A 37 -3.70 12.55 9.69
N ALA A 38 -2.44 12.93 9.59
CA ALA A 38 -1.44 12.22 8.80
C ALA A 38 -0.82 11.01 9.51
N ASP A 39 -1.14 10.76 10.78
CA ASP A 39 -0.66 9.57 11.47
C ASP A 39 -1.34 8.32 10.92
N PHE A 40 -0.61 7.23 10.83
CA PHE A 40 -1.13 5.94 10.41
C PHE A 40 -0.99 4.89 11.51
N ALA A 41 -1.88 3.90 11.48
CA ALA A 41 -1.96 2.88 12.51
C ALA A 41 -0.79 1.91 12.41
N LEU A 42 -0.05 1.73 13.51
CA LEU A 42 0.93 0.65 13.66
C LEU A 42 0.27 -0.61 14.23
N TRP A 43 -0.65 -0.43 15.20
CA TRP A 43 -1.43 -1.49 15.81
C TRP A 43 -2.90 -1.11 15.80
N LYS A 44 -3.78 -2.04 15.47
CA LYS A 44 -5.23 -1.83 15.39
C LYS A 44 -5.93 -2.75 16.38
N LYS A 45 -6.86 -2.20 17.16
CA LYS A 45 -7.71 -2.98 18.04
C LYS A 45 -8.59 -3.93 17.21
N ALA A 46 -8.62 -5.20 17.58
CA ALA A 46 -9.47 -6.18 16.92
C ALA A 46 -10.93 -6.04 17.40
N SER A 47 -11.87 -6.12 16.47
CA SER A 47 -13.28 -6.32 16.81
C SER A 47 -13.51 -7.76 17.29
N PRO A 48 -14.65 -8.06 17.96
CA PRO A 48 -14.95 -9.43 18.40
C PRO A 48 -14.92 -10.45 17.26
N GLU A 49 -15.26 -10.04 16.05
CA GLU A 49 -15.37 -10.89 14.86
C GLU A 49 -14.01 -11.08 14.16
N HIS A 50 -13.00 -10.29 14.52
CA HIS A 50 -11.69 -10.35 13.86
C HIS A 50 -10.95 -11.63 14.27
N ILE A 51 -10.68 -12.50 13.29
CA ILE A 51 -10.12 -13.83 13.53
C ILE A 51 -8.66 -13.75 13.94
N MET A 52 -7.85 -12.97 13.21
CA MET A 52 -6.42 -12.83 13.48
C MET A 52 -6.19 -11.71 14.49
N ARG A 53 -5.88 -12.09 15.73
CA ARG A 53 -5.56 -11.13 16.79
C ARG A 53 -4.51 -11.70 17.75
N TRP A 54 -3.78 -10.81 18.36
CA TRP A 54 -2.75 -11.12 19.36
C TRP A 54 -2.88 -10.18 20.54
N PRO A 55 -2.52 -10.63 21.76
CA PRO A 55 -2.46 -9.75 22.92
C PRO A 55 -1.32 -8.73 22.75
N SER A 56 -1.55 -7.50 23.16
CA SER A 56 -0.54 -6.46 23.22
C SER A 56 -0.75 -5.54 24.42
N PRO A 57 0.25 -4.71 24.79
CA PRO A 57 0.09 -3.72 25.85
C PRO A 57 -1.00 -2.68 25.59
N TRP A 58 -1.41 -2.52 24.34
CA TRP A 58 -2.42 -1.52 23.94
C TRP A 58 -3.82 -2.11 23.86
N SER A 59 -3.94 -3.31 23.32
CA SER A 59 -5.20 -4.06 23.20
C SER A 59 -4.95 -5.42 22.55
N ASP A 60 -5.91 -6.33 22.65
CA ASP A 60 -5.99 -7.43 21.68
C ASP A 60 -6.21 -6.82 20.30
N GLY A 61 -5.36 -7.17 19.35
CA GLY A 61 -5.34 -6.51 18.06
C GLY A 61 -4.42 -7.15 17.03
N PHE A 62 -4.15 -6.40 15.99
CA PHE A 62 -3.33 -6.85 14.87
C PHE A 62 -2.48 -5.69 14.32
N PRO A 63 -1.35 -5.98 13.66
CA PRO A 63 -0.50 -4.96 13.07
C PRO A 63 -1.21 -4.20 11.94
N GLY A 64 -0.85 -2.95 11.75
CA GLY A 64 -1.19 -2.22 10.53
C GLY A 64 -0.48 -2.85 9.33
N TRP A 65 -1.14 -2.86 8.17
CA TRP A 65 -0.64 -3.50 6.95
C TRP A 65 0.79 -3.08 6.56
N HIS A 66 1.13 -1.79 6.72
CA HIS A 66 2.49 -1.30 6.44
C HIS A 66 3.53 -1.91 7.38
N LEU A 67 3.15 -2.13 8.65
CA LEU A 67 4.04 -2.75 9.63
C LEU A 67 4.31 -4.22 9.30
N GLU A 68 3.33 -4.94 8.81
CA GLU A 68 3.49 -6.33 8.35
C GLU A 68 4.59 -6.41 7.29
N CYS A 69 4.48 -5.58 6.24
CA CYS A 69 5.44 -5.56 5.14
C CYS A 69 6.84 -5.15 5.61
N SER A 70 6.95 -4.10 6.44
CA SER A 70 8.24 -3.66 6.99
C SER A 70 8.90 -4.73 7.87
N ALA A 71 8.13 -5.46 8.67
CA ALA A 71 8.64 -6.51 9.54
C ALA A 71 9.03 -7.77 8.75
N MET A 72 8.20 -8.22 7.81
CA MET A 72 8.46 -9.40 6.98
C MET A 72 9.65 -9.19 6.05
N SER A 73 9.73 -8.06 5.37
CA SER A 73 10.86 -7.75 4.50
C SER A 73 12.17 -7.74 5.27
N ALA A 74 12.20 -7.10 6.43
CA ALA A 74 13.40 -7.09 7.26
C ALA A 74 13.80 -8.47 7.78
N LYS A 75 12.83 -9.33 8.11
CA LYS A 75 13.07 -10.69 8.60
C LYS A 75 13.65 -11.60 7.52
N TYR A 76 13.12 -11.53 6.30
CA TYR A 76 13.45 -12.49 5.25
C TYR A 76 14.48 -11.98 4.23
N LEU A 77 14.54 -10.67 4.00
CA LEU A 77 15.42 -10.05 3.02
C LEU A 77 16.54 -9.22 3.64
N GLY A 78 16.48 -9.00 4.96
CA GLY A 78 17.42 -8.15 5.68
C GLY A 78 16.93 -6.72 5.83
N GLU A 79 17.71 -5.91 6.55
CA GLU A 79 17.35 -4.52 6.86
C GLU A 79 17.36 -3.60 5.63
N GLU A 80 18.03 -4.01 4.57
CA GLU A 80 18.06 -3.35 3.29
C GLU A 80 18.06 -4.40 2.17
N PHE A 81 17.17 -4.22 1.20
CA PHE A 81 17.04 -5.11 0.04
C PHE A 81 16.92 -4.30 -1.26
N ASP A 82 17.08 -4.97 -2.39
CA ASP A 82 17.29 -4.26 -3.66
C ASP A 82 16.00 -3.68 -4.22
N ILE A 83 14.95 -4.49 -4.39
CA ILE A 83 13.74 -4.09 -5.12
C ILE A 83 12.48 -4.37 -4.30
N HIS A 84 11.63 -3.36 -4.15
CA HIS A 84 10.27 -3.47 -3.63
C HIS A 84 9.29 -2.98 -4.69
N GLY A 85 8.33 -3.81 -5.04
CA GLY A 85 7.41 -3.52 -6.13
C GLY A 85 5.94 -3.58 -5.74
N GLY A 86 5.11 -2.87 -6.49
CA GLY A 86 3.66 -2.91 -6.34
C GLY A 86 2.93 -2.09 -7.39
N GLY A 87 1.61 -2.03 -7.29
CA GLY A 87 0.82 -1.14 -8.12
C GLY A 87 1.00 0.34 -7.73
N MET A 88 0.69 1.24 -8.63
CA MET A 88 0.72 2.69 -8.36
C MET A 88 -0.17 3.11 -7.20
N ASP A 89 -1.22 2.35 -6.91
CA ASP A 89 -2.11 2.56 -5.77
C ASP A 89 -1.44 2.27 -4.42
N LEU A 90 -0.39 1.44 -4.39
CA LEU A 90 0.40 1.16 -3.20
C LEU A 90 1.48 2.22 -2.94
N MET A 91 1.89 3.00 -3.95
CA MET A 91 2.90 4.05 -3.76
C MET A 91 2.51 4.96 -2.61
N PHE A 92 1.25 5.33 -2.54
CA PHE A 92 0.68 6.11 -1.45
C PHE A 92 -0.71 5.57 -1.06
N PRO A 93 -0.98 5.34 0.25
CA PRO A 93 -0.09 5.62 1.39
C PRO A 93 0.86 4.47 1.77
N HIS A 94 0.68 3.26 1.22
CA HIS A 94 1.28 2.02 1.75
C HIS A 94 2.81 2.05 1.75
N HIS A 95 3.45 2.16 0.58
CA HIS A 95 4.91 2.17 0.47
C HIS A 95 5.56 3.41 1.12
N GLU A 96 4.90 4.55 1.06
CA GLU A 96 5.36 5.76 1.77
C GLU A 96 5.37 5.55 3.29
N CYS A 97 4.38 4.84 3.85
CA CYS A 97 4.34 4.48 5.26
C CYS A 97 5.43 3.47 5.62
N GLU A 98 5.72 2.49 4.76
CA GLU A 98 6.84 1.55 4.97
C GLU A 98 8.19 2.28 4.98
N LEU A 99 8.40 3.18 4.02
CA LEU A 99 9.59 4.03 3.96
C LEU A 99 9.77 4.83 5.26
N ALA A 100 8.69 5.45 5.73
CA ALA A 100 8.71 6.22 6.97
C ALA A 100 8.97 5.34 8.20
N GLN A 101 8.37 4.15 8.29
CA GLN A 101 8.61 3.20 9.39
C GLN A 101 10.07 2.72 9.43
N ASN A 102 10.61 2.31 8.29
CA ASN A 102 11.99 1.85 8.19
C ASN A 102 12.97 2.96 8.55
N THR A 103 12.76 4.16 8.04
CA THR A 103 13.60 5.32 8.35
C THR A 103 13.54 5.69 9.83
N ALA A 104 12.35 5.70 10.42
CA ALA A 104 12.18 6.03 11.84
C ALA A 104 12.79 4.97 12.76
N SER A 105 12.68 3.69 12.42
CA SER A 105 13.13 2.58 13.28
C SER A 105 14.60 2.20 13.09
N ARG A 106 15.16 2.41 11.90
CA ARG A 106 16.50 1.92 11.52
C ARG A 106 17.42 3.00 10.96
N GLY A 107 16.95 4.23 10.80
CA GLY A 107 17.71 5.34 10.23
C GLY A 107 17.88 5.29 8.70
N ARG A 108 17.23 4.33 8.02
CA ARG A 108 17.27 4.16 6.55
C ARG A 108 15.97 3.58 6.01
N GLY A 109 15.71 3.82 4.71
CA GLY A 109 14.44 3.44 4.08
C GLY A 109 14.21 1.95 3.87
N GLY A 110 15.28 1.13 3.95
CA GLY A 110 15.19 -0.34 3.83
C GLY A 110 15.09 -0.86 2.39
N VAL A 111 14.89 -0.02 1.40
CA VAL A 111 14.73 -0.39 -0.02
C VAL A 111 15.59 0.49 -0.89
N LYS A 112 16.35 -0.11 -1.82
CA LYS A 112 17.17 0.65 -2.78
C LYS A 112 16.34 1.18 -3.95
N TYR A 113 15.47 0.35 -4.52
CA TYR A 113 14.67 0.67 -5.70
C TYR A 113 13.21 0.35 -5.48
N TRP A 114 12.35 1.35 -5.64
CA TRP A 114 10.91 1.19 -5.66
C TRP A 114 10.43 1.07 -7.11
N MET A 115 9.63 0.05 -7.41
CA MET A 115 9.09 -0.18 -8.74
C MET A 115 7.56 -0.21 -8.68
N HIS A 116 6.92 0.62 -9.50
CA HIS A 116 5.46 0.68 -9.53
C HIS A 116 4.96 0.47 -10.95
N ASN A 117 4.06 -0.50 -11.12
CA ASN A 117 3.33 -0.69 -12.37
C ASN A 117 2.00 0.04 -12.32
N ASN A 118 1.56 0.52 -13.48
CA ASN A 118 0.28 1.20 -13.55
C ASN A 118 -0.90 0.21 -13.47
N MET A 119 -2.10 0.73 -13.25
CA MET A 119 -3.32 -0.06 -13.21
C MET A 119 -3.77 -0.38 -14.63
N ILE A 120 -4.27 -1.61 -14.83
CA ILE A 120 -4.98 -1.94 -16.07
C ILE A 120 -6.33 -1.23 -16.07
N THR A 121 -6.65 -0.58 -17.18
CA THR A 121 -7.91 0.13 -17.36
C THR A 121 -8.72 -0.47 -18.52
N ILE A 122 -10.03 -0.45 -18.39
CA ILE A 122 -10.97 -0.78 -19.44
C ILE A 122 -11.72 0.51 -19.80
N ASN A 123 -11.56 0.98 -21.03
CA ASN A 123 -12.15 2.25 -21.49
C ASN A 123 -11.84 3.44 -20.56
N GLY A 124 -10.61 3.52 -20.07
CA GLY A 124 -10.18 4.59 -19.16
C GLY A 124 -10.62 4.43 -17.70
N GLN A 125 -11.40 3.40 -17.37
CA GLN A 125 -11.83 3.10 -16.02
C GLN A 125 -10.97 1.98 -15.41
N LYS A 126 -10.60 2.09 -14.14
CA LYS A 126 -9.87 1.04 -13.42
C LYS A 126 -10.62 -0.30 -13.55
N MET A 127 -9.91 -1.36 -13.91
CA MET A 127 -10.46 -2.71 -13.91
C MET A 127 -10.65 -3.21 -12.46
N GLY A 128 -11.82 -3.73 -12.15
CA GLY A 128 -12.10 -4.26 -10.82
C GLY A 128 -13.38 -5.09 -10.76
N LYS A 129 -13.38 -6.14 -9.93
CA LYS A 129 -14.54 -7.02 -9.76
C LYS A 129 -15.79 -6.27 -9.29
N SER A 130 -15.63 -5.32 -8.37
CA SER A 130 -16.73 -4.49 -7.85
C SER A 130 -17.33 -3.54 -8.89
N LEU A 131 -16.61 -3.28 -10.00
CA LEU A 131 -17.05 -2.43 -11.08
C LEU A 131 -17.69 -3.22 -12.23
N GLY A 132 -17.71 -4.54 -12.15
CA GLY A 132 -18.28 -5.41 -13.16
C GLY A 132 -17.53 -5.44 -14.51
N ASN A 133 -16.32 -4.84 -14.56
CA ASN A 133 -15.48 -4.74 -15.76
C ASN A 133 -14.20 -5.59 -15.66
N PHE A 134 -14.20 -6.58 -14.77
CA PHE A 134 -13.04 -7.44 -14.58
C PHE A 134 -12.94 -8.49 -15.68
N ILE A 135 -11.77 -8.57 -16.32
CA ILE A 135 -11.42 -9.57 -17.32
C ILE A 135 -10.31 -10.45 -16.74
N THR A 136 -10.48 -11.75 -16.78
CA THR A 136 -9.49 -12.71 -16.29
C THR A 136 -8.31 -12.86 -17.25
N LEU A 137 -7.19 -13.38 -16.77
CA LEU A 137 -6.03 -13.67 -17.65
C LEU A 137 -6.38 -14.71 -18.71
N ASP A 138 -7.20 -15.71 -18.36
CA ASP A 138 -7.66 -16.71 -19.33
C ASP A 138 -8.46 -16.08 -20.47
N GLU A 139 -9.41 -15.20 -20.15
CA GLU A 139 -10.17 -14.46 -21.16
C GLU A 139 -9.26 -13.58 -22.03
N LEU A 140 -8.29 -12.89 -21.43
CA LEU A 140 -7.33 -12.07 -22.17
C LEU A 140 -6.48 -12.92 -23.13
N PHE A 141 -6.03 -14.10 -22.71
CA PHE A 141 -5.16 -14.94 -23.52
C PHE A 141 -5.92 -15.76 -24.58
N THR A 142 -7.18 -16.09 -24.34
CA THR A 142 -8.02 -16.83 -25.28
C THR A 142 -8.86 -15.91 -26.19
N GLY A 143 -9.05 -14.64 -25.80
CA GLY A 143 -9.97 -13.72 -26.47
C GLY A 143 -11.46 -14.01 -26.19
N ASN A 144 -11.76 -14.90 -25.26
CA ASN A 144 -13.12 -15.34 -24.95
C ASN A 144 -13.85 -14.38 -24.00
N ASN A 145 -13.96 -13.11 -24.40
CA ASN A 145 -14.73 -12.09 -23.67
C ASN A 145 -15.26 -11.06 -24.67
N VAL A 146 -16.51 -10.65 -24.49
CA VAL A 146 -17.23 -9.77 -25.44
C VAL A 146 -16.64 -8.37 -25.62
N VAL A 147 -15.83 -7.92 -24.67
CA VAL A 147 -15.14 -6.61 -24.75
C VAL A 147 -13.77 -6.69 -25.43
N LEU A 148 -13.29 -7.89 -25.73
CA LEU A 148 -11.97 -8.09 -26.35
C LEU A 148 -12.16 -8.24 -27.88
N GLU A 149 -11.32 -7.56 -28.64
CA GLU A 149 -11.29 -7.68 -30.10
C GLU A 149 -10.54 -8.94 -30.55
N GLN A 150 -9.61 -9.44 -29.71
CA GLN A 150 -8.79 -10.61 -30.02
C GLN A 150 -8.15 -11.18 -28.74
N ALA A 151 -7.49 -12.32 -28.88
CA ALA A 151 -6.58 -12.86 -27.87
C ALA A 151 -5.30 -12.01 -27.79
N TYR A 152 -4.78 -11.83 -26.59
CA TYR A 152 -3.57 -11.07 -26.34
C TYR A 152 -2.47 -11.95 -25.75
N SER A 153 -1.23 -11.72 -26.15
CA SER A 153 -0.09 -12.42 -25.57
C SER A 153 0.18 -11.96 -24.15
N PRO A 154 0.78 -12.81 -23.27
CA PRO A 154 1.18 -12.40 -21.92
C PRO A 154 2.09 -11.16 -21.92
N MET A 155 2.96 -11.02 -22.90
CA MET A 155 3.84 -9.84 -23.00
C MET A 155 3.08 -8.57 -23.34
N THR A 156 2.04 -8.63 -24.18
CA THR A 156 1.18 -7.49 -24.49
C THR A 156 0.46 -6.98 -23.25
N ILE A 157 -0.01 -7.89 -22.38
CA ILE A 157 -0.71 -7.52 -21.15
C ILE A 157 0.24 -6.93 -20.09
N ARG A 158 1.51 -7.37 -20.08
CA ARG A 158 2.52 -6.84 -19.15
C ARG A 158 3.06 -5.47 -19.55
N PHE A 159 3.06 -5.15 -20.83
CA PHE A 159 3.59 -3.90 -21.38
C PHE A 159 2.59 -2.76 -21.23
#